data_ee4019c01227e1de772dca50d2c26b16
#
_entry.id   ee4019c01227e1de772dca50d2c26b16
#
_cell.length_a   1.000
_cell.length_b   1.000
_cell.length_c   1.000
_cell.angle_alpha   90.00
_cell.angle_beta   90.00
_cell.angle_gamma   90.00
#
_symmetry.space_group_name_H-M   'P 1'
#
loop_
_entity.id
_entity.type
_entity.pdbx_description
1 polymer ?
#
loop_
_entity_poly.entity_id
_entity_poly.type
_entity_poly.pdbx_seq_one_letter_code
_entity_poly.pdbx_strand_id
1 'polypeptide(L)'
;MNNNNLMETFYLETPSLERKNEIIDYINEFVEHKSDINGTGSLDKILDGYTFEQALESCLNMQYEEYAKKFGRCQGKTFLLIRKNDNKIIGTINVRWNLTEKMKQFGGNIGYGIRPTERRKGYNKMNLYLGLIEAKKIGLDKVMLDCDVENLGSSKTMEALGGKLERTEIDPYDGILTSVYWINVDESLEKYKDDYVNFIDKNYEMIKRKWK
;
A
#
# COMPACT_ATOMS: atom_id res chain seq x y z
N MET A 1 3.98 -30.49 -23.97
CA MET A 1 4.22 -29.07 -23.67
C MET A 1 3.88 -28.90 -22.20
N ASN A 2 4.90 -28.88 -21.33
CA ASN A 2 4.69 -28.75 -19.88
C ASN A 2 4.40 -27.29 -19.56
N ASN A 3 3.12 -26.93 -19.43
CA ASN A 3 2.72 -25.71 -18.75
C ASN A 3 2.95 -25.93 -17.25
N ASN A 4 4.18 -25.71 -16.79
CA ASN A 4 4.43 -25.39 -15.39
C ASN A 4 3.82 -24.00 -15.16
N ASN A 5 2.52 -23.95 -14.85
CA ASN A 5 1.92 -22.78 -14.22
C ASN A 5 2.57 -22.66 -12.83
N LEU A 6 3.76 -22.04 -12.78
CA LEU A 6 4.35 -21.62 -11.51
C LEU A 6 3.34 -20.68 -10.86
N MET A 7 2.83 -21.07 -9.69
CA MET A 7 1.94 -20.24 -8.91
C MET A 7 2.62 -18.87 -8.68
N GLU A 8 1.92 -17.79 -9.03
CA GLU A 8 2.44 -16.44 -8.78
C GLU A 8 2.62 -16.24 -7.27
N THR A 9 3.79 -15.75 -6.88
CA THR A 9 4.04 -15.40 -5.47
C THR A 9 4.48 -13.97 -5.34
N PHE A 10 4.14 -13.37 -4.19
CA PHE A 10 4.32 -11.94 -3.92
C PHE A 10 5.05 -11.71 -2.60
N TYR A 11 5.70 -10.57 -2.52
CA TYR A 11 6.30 -10.07 -1.29
C TYR A 11 6.32 -8.54 -1.28
N LEU A 12 6.47 -7.96 -0.09
CA LEU A 12 6.70 -6.53 0.06
C LEU A 12 8.18 -6.24 0.22
N GLU A 13 8.66 -5.26 -0.53
CA GLU A 13 10.04 -4.77 -0.48
C GLU A 13 10.06 -3.28 -0.12
N THR A 14 10.98 -2.86 0.73
CA THR A 14 11.20 -1.43 1.02
C THR A 14 11.84 -0.78 -0.21
N PRO A 15 11.36 0.40 -0.67
CA PRO A 15 11.98 1.12 -1.78
C PRO A 15 13.48 1.37 -1.55
N SER A 16 14.26 1.26 -2.60
CA SER A 16 15.71 1.43 -2.56
C SER A 16 16.25 2.07 -3.83
N LEU A 17 17.54 2.47 -3.80
CA LEU A 17 18.21 3.02 -4.99
C LEU A 17 18.37 1.98 -6.11
N GLU A 18 18.50 0.70 -5.75
CA GLU A 18 18.60 -0.40 -6.71
C GLU A 18 17.32 -0.55 -7.55
N ARG A 19 16.17 -0.14 -7.00
CA ARG A 19 14.86 -0.16 -7.69
C ARG A 19 14.51 1.15 -8.40
N LYS A 20 15.46 2.09 -8.51
CA LYS A 20 15.21 3.44 -9.07
C LYS A 20 14.44 3.40 -10.38
N ASN A 21 14.96 2.67 -11.36
CA ASN A 21 14.39 2.66 -12.70
C ASN A 21 13.00 2.02 -12.73
N GLU A 22 12.79 0.93 -11.99
CA GLU A 22 11.50 0.24 -11.90
C GLU A 22 10.44 1.07 -11.16
N ILE A 23 10.86 1.85 -10.14
CA ILE A 23 9.96 2.76 -9.42
C ILE A 23 9.55 3.93 -10.33
N ILE A 24 10.49 4.51 -11.07
CA ILE A 24 10.20 5.57 -12.04
C ILE A 24 9.25 5.05 -13.13
N ASP A 25 9.51 3.86 -13.67
CA ASP A 25 8.64 3.20 -14.65
C ASP A 25 7.24 2.96 -14.08
N TYR A 26 7.14 2.48 -12.84
CA TYR A 26 5.88 2.30 -12.13
C TYR A 26 5.07 3.61 -12.03
N ILE A 27 5.70 4.72 -11.65
CA ILE A 27 5.05 6.03 -11.51
C ILE A 27 4.63 6.58 -12.87
N ASN A 28 5.50 6.49 -13.90
CA ASN A 28 5.22 6.97 -15.24
C ASN A 28 4.02 6.27 -15.88
N GLU A 29 3.82 4.99 -15.63
CA GLU A 29 2.65 4.26 -16.14
C GLU A 29 1.33 4.86 -15.64
N PHE A 30 1.26 5.37 -14.41
CA PHE A 30 0.06 6.08 -13.94
C PHE A 30 -0.15 7.38 -14.70
N VAL A 31 0.91 8.13 -14.97
CA VAL A 31 0.84 9.37 -15.76
C VAL A 31 0.36 9.09 -17.18
N GLU A 32 0.92 8.08 -17.84
CA GLU A 32 0.54 7.65 -19.18
C GLU A 32 -0.94 7.23 -19.27
N HIS A 33 -1.42 6.55 -18.24
CA HIS A 33 -2.81 6.09 -18.13
C HIS A 33 -3.76 7.14 -17.53
N LYS A 34 -3.28 8.36 -17.22
CA LYS A 34 -4.07 9.44 -16.58
C LYS A 34 -4.81 8.95 -15.34
N SER A 35 -4.11 8.20 -14.52
CA SER A 35 -4.65 7.56 -13.32
C SER A 35 -4.02 8.14 -12.07
N ASP A 36 -4.82 8.31 -11.02
CA ASP A 36 -4.34 8.77 -9.72
C ASP A 36 -3.35 7.78 -9.11
N ILE A 37 -2.31 8.33 -8.50
CA ILE A 37 -1.25 7.58 -7.82
C ILE A 37 -1.51 7.58 -6.33
N ASN A 38 -1.59 6.38 -5.74
CA ASN A 38 -1.80 6.22 -4.31
C ASN A 38 -0.81 5.20 -3.72
N GLY A 39 -0.56 5.32 -2.40
CA GLY A 39 0.26 4.35 -1.68
C GLY A 39 1.78 4.48 -1.85
N THR A 40 2.26 5.50 -2.52
CA THR A 40 3.69 5.72 -2.83
C THR A 40 4.47 6.38 -1.69
N GLY A 41 3.77 6.89 -0.68
CA GLY A 41 4.39 7.64 0.43
C GLY A 41 4.90 9.01 0.01
N SER A 42 6.05 9.08 -0.63
CA SER A 42 6.63 10.32 -1.17
C SER A 42 7.39 10.08 -2.48
N LEU A 43 7.33 8.85 -3.03
CA LEU A 43 8.07 8.52 -4.24
C LEU A 43 7.56 9.27 -5.47
N ASP A 44 6.26 9.56 -5.50
CA ASP A 44 5.58 10.34 -6.55
C ASP A 44 5.99 11.83 -6.61
N LYS A 45 6.72 12.35 -5.62
CA LYS A 45 7.28 13.71 -5.65
C LYS A 45 8.25 13.96 -6.81
N ILE A 46 8.75 12.91 -7.45
CA ILE A 46 9.51 13.06 -8.70
C ILE A 46 8.70 13.78 -9.77
N LEU A 47 7.38 13.70 -9.75
CA LEU A 47 6.48 14.44 -10.66
C LEU A 47 6.41 15.93 -10.30
N ASP A 48 6.76 16.31 -9.07
CA ASP A 48 6.81 17.69 -8.58
C ASP A 48 8.21 18.30 -8.70
N GLY A 49 9.11 17.64 -9.45
CA GLY A 49 10.46 18.13 -9.72
C GLY A 49 11.53 17.76 -8.69
N TYR A 50 11.21 16.90 -7.71
CA TYR A 50 12.21 16.33 -6.81
C TYR A 50 13.10 15.33 -7.56
N THR A 51 14.38 15.23 -7.18
CA THR A 51 15.18 14.10 -7.64
C THR A 51 14.67 12.80 -7.03
N PHE A 52 14.97 11.68 -7.67
CA PHE A 52 14.59 10.37 -7.11
C PHE A 52 15.17 10.15 -5.72
N GLU A 53 16.42 10.55 -5.50
CA GLU A 53 17.13 10.43 -4.22
C GLU A 53 16.42 11.23 -3.11
N GLN A 54 15.97 12.45 -3.41
CA GLN A 54 15.21 13.29 -2.46
C GLN A 54 13.82 12.66 -2.14
N ALA A 55 13.13 12.14 -3.16
CA ALA A 55 11.85 11.47 -2.98
C ALA A 55 12.01 10.19 -2.15
N LEU A 56 13.03 9.39 -2.44
CA LEU A 56 13.35 8.17 -1.70
C LEU A 56 13.74 8.46 -0.26
N GLU A 57 14.60 9.43 -0.01
CA GLU A 57 14.99 9.87 1.33
C GLU A 57 13.75 10.30 2.14
N SER A 58 12.89 11.12 1.54
CA SER A 58 11.63 11.54 2.17
C SER A 58 10.74 10.34 2.48
N CYS A 59 10.63 9.38 1.55
CA CYS A 59 9.84 8.18 1.73
C CYS A 59 10.34 7.31 2.89
N LEU A 60 11.66 7.07 2.95
CA LEU A 60 12.28 6.21 3.97
C LEU A 60 12.29 6.85 5.36
N ASN A 61 12.49 8.17 5.43
CA ASN A 61 12.57 8.88 6.71
C ASN A 61 11.20 9.13 7.34
N MET A 62 10.10 9.00 6.60
CA MET A 62 8.75 9.23 7.12
C MET A 62 8.39 8.28 8.28
N GLN A 63 9.09 7.16 8.46
CA GLN A 63 8.91 6.26 9.60
C GLN A 63 9.41 6.84 10.92
N TYR A 64 10.28 7.85 10.90
CA TYR A 64 10.83 8.47 12.09
C TYR A 64 9.94 9.64 12.54
N GLU A 65 9.58 9.65 13.82
CA GLU A 65 8.62 10.60 14.39
C GLU A 65 9.07 12.07 14.20
N GLU A 66 10.33 12.34 14.48
CA GLU A 66 10.89 13.69 14.35
C GLU A 66 10.83 14.21 12.90
N TYR A 67 11.11 13.31 11.94
CA TYR A 67 11.02 13.65 10.53
C TYR A 67 9.57 13.92 10.11
N ALA A 68 8.64 13.04 10.48
CA ALA A 68 7.24 13.20 10.17
C ALA A 68 6.65 14.50 10.75
N LYS A 69 6.95 14.79 12.03
CA LYS A 69 6.52 16.03 12.72
C LYS A 69 7.07 17.30 12.05
N LYS A 70 8.31 17.29 11.59
CA LYS A 70 8.93 18.43 10.88
C LYS A 70 8.12 18.85 9.65
N PHE A 71 7.45 17.91 8.99
CA PHE A 71 6.61 18.15 7.81
C PHE A 71 5.12 18.18 8.11
N GLY A 72 4.70 18.16 9.38
CA GLY A 72 3.29 18.13 9.77
C GLY A 72 2.55 16.87 9.29
N ARG A 73 3.26 15.75 9.13
CA ARG A 73 2.73 14.48 8.63
C ARG A 73 2.70 13.41 9.73
N CYS A 74 1.90 12.37 9.52
CA CYS A 74 1.97 11.16 10.32
C CYS A 74 3.17 10.29 9.91
N GLN A 75 3.61 9.44 10.83
CA GLN A 75 4.59 8.42 10.50
C GLN A 75 4.03 7.43 9.48
N GLY A 76 4.90 6.88 8.64
CA GLY A 76 4.48 5.90 7.63
C GLY A 76 5.66 5.13 7.05
N LYS A 77 5.36 3.93 6.58
CA LYS A 77 6.31 3.09 5.88
C LYS A 77 5.72 2.62 4.57
N THR A 78 6.48 2.82 3.51
CA THR A 78 6.07 2.45 2.14
C THR A 78 6.74 1.15 1.73
N PHE A 79 5.99 0.34 1.01
CA PHE A 79 6.47 -0.91 0.42
C PHE A 79 6.07 -1.01 -1.04
N LEU A 80 6.88 -1.71 -1.80
CA LEU A 80 6.62 -2.14 -3.16
C LEU A 80 6.06 -3.55 -3.11
N LEU A 81 4.94 -3.81 -3.77
CA LEU A 81 4.45 -5.17 -4.00
C LEU A 81 5.19 -5.75 -5.20
N ILE A 82 6.00 -6.76 -4.97
CA ILE A 82 6.79 -7.42 -6.01
C ILE A 82 6.14 -8.76 -6.37
N ARG A 83 5.90 -9.00 -7.66
CA ARG A 83 5.60 -10.32 -8.19
C ARG A 83 6.93 -11.04 -8.45
N LYS A 84 7.17 -12.13 -7.72
CA LYS A 84 8.46 -12.84 -7.73
C LYS A 84 8.82 -13.44 -9.08
N ASN A 85 7.83 -13.93 -9.81
CA ASN A 85 8.03 -14.69 -11.05
C ASN A 85 8.80 -13.89 -12.12
N ASP A 86 8.57 -12.58 -12.20
CA ASP A 86 9.22 -11.67 -13.15
C ASP A 86 9.91 -10.49 -12.47
N ASN A 87 9.98 -10.49 -11.15
CA ASN A 87 10.58 -9.45 -10.31
C ASN A 87 9.98 -8.05 -10.56
N LYS A 88 8.71 -7.98 -10.99
CA LYS A 88 8.02 -6.75 -11.38
C LYS A 88 7.35 -6.07 -10.19
N ILE A 89 7.46 -4.73 -10.11
CA ILE A 89 6.65 -3.92 -9.19
C ILE A 89 5.21 -3.91 -9.71
N ILE A 90 4.31 -4.52 -8.95
CA ILE A 90 2.88 -4.63 -9.27
C ILE A 90 2.08 -3.51 -8.61
N GLY A 91 2.49 -3.09 -7.44
CA GLY A 91 1.79 -2.07 -6.67
C GLY A 91 2.67 -1.44 -5.59
N THR A 92 2.08 -0.49 -4.89
CA THR A 92 2.66 0.13 -3.69
C THR A 92 1.65 0.10 -2.57
N ILE A 93 2.14 0.10 -1.33
CA ILE A 93 1.34 0.26 -0.14
C ILE A 93 2.09 1.08 0.90
N ASN A 94 1.41 2.06 1.48
CA ASN A 94 1.92 2.90 2.56
C ASN A 94 1.10 2.65 3.82
N VAL A 95 1.74 2.16 4.88
CA VAL A 95 1.14 1.90 6.19
C VAL A 95 1.54 3.02 7.14
N ARG A 96 0.55 3.67 7.76
CA ARG A 96 0.69 4.90 8.55
C ARG A 96 0.20 4.70 9.98
N TRP A 97 0.87 5.37 10.91
CA TRP A 97 0.48 5.39 12.33
C TRP A 97 0.71 6.79 12.92
N ASN A 98 0.26 7.01 14.14
CA ASN A 98 0.26 8.34 14.77
C ASN A 98 -0.37 9.39 13.85
N LEU A 99 -1.59 9.06 13.35
CA LEU A 99 -2.30 9.85 12.36
C LEU A 99 -2.52 11.30 12.84
N THR A 100 -2.36 12.27 11.94
CA THR A 100 -2.80 13.66 12.17
C THR A 100 -4.32 13.73 12.25
N GLU A 101 -4.87 14.81 12.78
CA GLU A 101 -6.33 14.99 12.88
C GLU A 101 -7.02 14.90 11.51
N LYS A 102 -6.41 15.44 10.45
CA LYS A 102 -6.88 15.26 9.09
C LYS A 102 -6.92 13.76 8.70
N MET A 103 -5.84 13.04 8.92
CA MET A 103 -5.72 11.62 8.53
C MET A 103 -6.62 10.69 9.35
N LYS A 104 -7.06 11.11 10.54
CA LYS A 104 -8.07 10.39 11.33
C LYS A 104 -9.48 10.55 10.76
N GLN A 105 -9.73 11.61 10.01
CA GLN A 105 -11.00 11.86 9.36
C GLN A 105 -11.04 11.23 7.98
N PHE A 106 -10.03 11.52 7.15
CA PHE A 106 -9.86 11.00 5.78
C PHE A 106 -8.41 10.66 5.51
N GLY A 107 -8.16 9.65 4.66
CA GLY A 107 -6.85 9.12 4.29
C GLY A 107 -6.41 7.91 5.12
N GLY A 108 -6.69 7.86 6.41
CA GLY A 108 -6.52 6.70 7.30
C GLY A 108 -5.11 6.11 7.38
N ASN A 109 -5.05 4.85 7.81
CA ASN A 109 -3.82 4.12 8.11
C ASN A 109 -3.15 3.53 6.86
N ILE A 110 -3.90 3.23 5.80
CA ILE A 110 -3.34 2.52 4.64
C ILE A 110 -3.78 3.21 3.35
N GLY A 111 -2.79 3.59 2.52
CA GLY A 111 -2.99 3.96 1.14
C GLY A 111 -2.28 2.96 0.23
N TYR A 112 -2.88 2.61 -0.91
CA TYR A 112 -2.32 1.63 -1.83
C TYR A 112 -2.66 1.95 -3.29
N GLY A 113 -1.86 1.39 -4.20
CA GLY A 113 -2.11 1.47 -5.63
C GLY A 113 -1.63 0.21 -6.35
N ILE A 114 -2.29 -0.10 -7.47
CA ILE A 114 -1.87 -1.15 -8.39
C ILE A 114 -1.60 -0.53 -9.74
N ARG A 115 -0.47 -0.87 -10.33
CA ARG A 115 -0.04 -0.52 -11.69
C ARG A 115 -1.22 -0.67 -12.66
N PRO A 116 -1.54 0.33 -13.49
CA PRO A 116 -2.71 0.31 -14.36
C PRO A 116 -2.87 -0.96 -15.19
N THR A 117 -1.80 -1.44 -15.84
CA THR A 117 -1.82 -2.65 -16.68
C THR A 117 -1.96 -3.97 -15.89
N GLU A 118 -1.81 -3.91 -14.56
CA GLU A 118 -1.93 -5.08 -13.68
C GLU A 118 -3.23 -5.11 -12.86
N ARG A 119 -4.13 -4.15 -13.11
CA ARG A 119 -5.43 -4.08 -12.44
C ARG A 119 -6.37 -5.22 -12.86
N ARG A 120 -7.44 -5.45 -12.07
CA ARG A 120 -8.49 -6.46 -12.27
C ARG A 120 -8.02 -7.91 -12.25
N LYS A 121 -6.80 -8.16 -11.74
CA LYS A 121 -6.22 -9.50 -11.53
C LYS A 121 -6.28 -9.95 -10.07
N GLY A 122 -6.89 -9.16 -9.18
CA GLY A 122 -6.99 -9.48 -7.75
C GLY A 122 -5.78 -9.07 -6.90
N TYR A 123 -4.73 -8.54 -7.49
CA TYR A 123 -3.47 -8.23 -6.80
C TYR A 123 -3.62 -7.20 -5.67
N ASN A 124 -4.62 -6.31 -5.76
CA ASN A 124 -4.80 -5.33 -4.69
C ASN A 124 -5.24 -5.96 -3.37
N LYS A 125 -5.98 -7.06 -3.41
CA LYS A 125 -6.34 -7.84 -2.21
C LYS A 125 -5.08 -8.42 -1.56
N MET A 126 -4.16 -8.96 -2.37
CA MET A 126 -2.86 -9.45 -1.90
C MET A 126 -2.02 -8.32 -1.31
N ASN A 127 -1.98 -7.16 -1.97
CA ASN A 127 -1.29 -5.97 -1.52
C ASN A 127 -1.80 -5.52 -0.14
N LEU A 128 -3.13 -5.41 0.01
CA LEU A 128 -3.74 -5.04 1.28
C LEU A 128 -3.53 -6.11 2.37
N TYR A 129 -3.64 -7.39 2.04
CA TYR A 129 -3.37 -8.47 3.01
C TYR A 129 -1.95 -8.40 3.57
N LEU A 130 -0.95 -8.23 2.70
CA LEU A 130 0.44 -8.02 3.14
C LEU A 130 0.61 -6.72 3.94
N GLY A 131 -0.09 -5.65 3.56
CA GLY A 131 -0.13 -4.40 4.33
C GLY A 131 -0.71 -4.56 5.73
N LEU A 132 -1.74 -5.40 5.91
CA LEU A 132 -2.29 -5.73 7.22
C LEU A 132 -1.27 -6.50 8.09
N ILE A 133 -0.45 -7.38 7.49
CA ILE A 133 0.66 -8.02 8.21
C ILE A 133 1.66 -6.97 8.71
N GLU A 134 2.00 -5.98 7.90
CA GLU A 134 2.89 -4.88 8.33
C GLU A 134 2.23 -3.99 9.39
N ALA A 135 0.92 -3.71 9.25
CA ALA A 135 0.15 -2.96 10.26
C ALA A 135 0.15 -3.68 11.63
N LYS A 136 -0.03 -5.00 11.64
CA LYS A 136 0.09 -5.81 12.87
C LYS A 136 1.49 -5.71 13.50
N LYS A 137 2.56 -5.74 12.70
CA LYS A 137 3.96 -5.64 13.20
C LYS A 137 4.26 -4.33 13.91
N ILE A 138 3.57 -3.24 13.54
CA ILE A 138 3.70 -1.94 14.20
C ILE A 138 2.66 -1.70 15.30
N GLY A 139 1.85 -2.73 15.63
CA GLY A 139 0.92 -2.71 16.76
C GLY A 139 -0.44 -2.08 16.46
N LEU A 140 -0.87 -2.04 15.20
CA LEU A 140 -2.22 -1.57 14.86
C LEU A 140 -3.23 -2.72 14.95
N ASP A 141 -4.19 -2.60 15.86
CA ASP A 141 -5.29 -3.58 16.03
C ASP A 141 -6.41 -3.35 14.99
N LYS A 142 -6.61 -2.08 14.61
CA LYS A 142 -7.57 -1.66 13.59
C LYS A 142 -6.93 -0.66 12.64
N VAL A 143 -7.33 -0.71 11.40
CA VAL A 143 -6.90 0.26 10.38
C VAL A 143 -8.09 0.89 9.70
N MET A 144 -8.00 2.21 9.52
CA MET A 144 -8.92 3.00 8.73
C MET A 144 -8.39 3.13 7.30
N LEU A 145 -9.27 2.97 6.33
CA LEU A 145 -9.01 3.21 4.92
C LEU A 145 -10.20 3.97 4.34
N ASP A 146 -9.96 4.68 3.26
CA ASP A 146 -11.03 5.36 2.54
C ASP A 146 -10.84 5.26 1.02
N CYS A 147 -11.89 5.57 0.31
CA CYS A 147 -11.87 5.76 -1.13
C CYS A 147 -13.07 6.57 -1.60
N ASP A 148 -12.94 7.18 -2.76
CA ASP A 148 -14.07 7.77 -3.47
C ASP A 148 -15.17 6.72 -3.67
N VAL A 149 -16.43 7.12 -3.56
CA VAL A 149 -17.58 6.22 -3.72
C VAL A 149 -17.57 5.51 -5.07
N GLU A 150 -17.08 6.19 -6.11
CA GLU A 150 -16.98 5.61 -7.46
C GLU A 150 -15.82 4.63 -7.62
N ASN A 151 -14.86 4.60 -6.68
CA ASN A 151 -13.73 3.68 -6.71
C ASN A 151 -14.10 2.28 -6.22
N LEU A 152 -14.96 1.59 -7.00
CA LEU A 152 -15.42 0.23 -6.69
C LEU A 152 -14.28 -0.78 -6.56
N GLY A 153 -13.12 -0.53 -7.18
CA GLY A 153 -11.95 -1.39 -7.06
C GLY A 153 -11.38 -1.37 -5.64
N SER A 154 -11.35 -0.18 -5.03
CA SER A 154 -10.87 0.01 -3.66
C SER A 154 -11.87 -0.51 -2.64
N SER A 155 -13.16 -0.11 -2.73
CA SER A 155 -14.20 -0.57 -1.80
C SER A 155 -14.30 -2.10 -1.74
N LYS A 156 -14.37 -2.78 -2.89
CA LYS A 156 -14.39 -4.24 -2.98
C LYS A 156 -13.11 -4.91 -2.46
N THR A 157 -11.97 -4.23 -2.55
CA THR A 157 -10.72 -4.73 -1.96
C THR A 157 -10.79 -4.71 -0.43
N MET A 158 -11.25 -3.60 0.15
CA MET A 158 -11.41 -3.46 1.60
C MET A 158 -12.45 -4.44 2.14
N GLU A 159 -13.61 -4.53 1.51
CA GLU A 159 -14.70 -5.47 1.88
C GLU A 159 -14.25 -6.93 1.83
N ALA A 160 -13.47 -7.31 0.81
CA ALA A 160 -12.95 -8.67 0.67
C ALA A 160 -12.00 -9.08 1.81
N LEU A 161 -11.43 -8.13 2.54
CA LEU A 161 -10.59 -8.34 3.71
C LEU A 161 -11.29 -7.94 5.03
N GLY A 162 -12.62 -7.96 5.05
CA GLY A 162 -13.41 -7.72 6.25
C GLY A 162 -13.62 -6.25 6.59
N GLY A 163 -13.36 -5.36 5.64
CA GLY A 163 -13.64 -3.93 5.76
C GLY A 163 -15.14 -3.68 5.99
N LYS A 164 -15.44 -2.94 7.05
CA LYS A 164 -16.80 -2.51 7.39
C LYS A 164 -16.93 -1.04 7.10
N LEU A 165 -17.90 -0.68 6.26
CA LEU A 165 -18.23 0.71 5.99
C LEU A 165 -18.70 1.37 7.30
N GLU A 166 -18.05 2.46 7.68
CA GLU A 166 -18.44 3.28 8.83
C GLU A 166 -19.37 4.42 8.39
N ARG A 167 -18.95 5.17 7.37
CA ARG A 167 -19.67 6.33 6.88
C ARG A 167 -19.34 6.62 5.41
N THR A 168 -20.20 7.42 4.82
CA THR A 168 -19.96 8.04 3.50
C THR A 168 -20.31 9.52 3.63
N GLU A 169 -19.35 10.39 3.37
CA GLU A 169 -19.52 11.83 3.48
C GLU A 169 -18.57 12.57 2.54
N ILE A 170 -18.81 13.87 2.32
CA ILE A 170 -17.93 14.69 1.50
C ILE A 170 -16.65 14.97 2.30
N ASP A 171 -15.49 14.61 1.73
CA ASP A 171 -14.19 15.01 2.28
C ASP A 171 -14.06 16.53 2.15
N PRO A 172 -13.94 17.28 3.27
CA PRO A 172 -13.85 18.73 3.24
C PRO A 172 -12.55 19.28 2.63
N TYR A 173 -11.57 18.41 2.37
CA TYR A 173 -10.26 18.79 1.85
C TYR A 173 -10.18 18.77 0.32
N ASP A 174 -11.01 17.98 -0.35
CA ASP A 174 -11.03 17.89 -1.81
C ASP A 174 -12.44 17.97 -2.41
N GLY A 175 -13.48 17.89 -1.58
CA GLY A 175 -14.88 17.98 -2.00
C GLY A 175 -15.44 16.69 -2.59
N ILE A 176 -14.73 15.55 -2.49
CA ILE A 176 -15.13 14.27 -3.07
C ILE A 176 -15.98 13.48 -2.07
N LEU A 177 -17.04 12.84 -2.57
CA LEU A 177 -17.86 11.93 -1.76
C LEU A 177 -17.07 10.64 -1.49
N THR A 178 -16.70 10.43 -0.23
CA THR A 178 -15.73 9.44 0.21
C THR A 178 -16.36 8.46 1.20
N SER A 179 -16.10 7.18 1.00
CA SER A 179 -16.51 6.08 1.89
C SER A 179 -15.34 5.68 2.79
N VAL A 180 -15.58 5.66 4.09
CA VAL A 180 -14.60 5.30 5.12
C VAL A 180 -14.89 3.91 5.67
N TYR A 181 -13.86 3.07 5.70
CA TYR A 181 -13.92 1.67 6.13
C TYR A 181 -12.98 1.41 7.30
N TRP A 182 -13.35 0.44 8.14
CA TRP A 182 -12.49 -0.08 9.19
C TRP A 182 -12.26 -1.58 9.01
N ILE A 183 -11.02 -2.00 9.15
CA ILE A 183 -10.62 -3.41 9.18
C ILE A 183 -10.05 -3.73 10.57
N ASN A 184 -10.55 -4.78 11.22
CA ASN A 184 -9.89 -5.39 12.36
C ASN A 184 -8.74 -6.26 11.83
N VAL A 185 -7.51 -5.95 12.25
CA VAL A 185 -6.31 -6.54 11.66
C VAL A 185 -6.22 -8.03 11.96
N ASP A 186 -6.40 -8.41 13.24
CA ASP A 186 -6.29 -9.81 13.66
C ASP A 186 -7.40 -10.69 13.08
N GLU A 187 -8.64 -10.20 13.13
CA GLU A 187 -9.78 -10.92 12.55
C GLU A 187 -9.59 -11.14 11.04
N SER A 188 -9.12 -10.11 10.32
CA SER A 188 -8.87 -10.20 8.89
C SER A 188 -7.77 -11.19 8.56
N LEU A 189 -6.62 -11.08 9.23
CA LEU A 189 -5.47 -11.95 8.99
C LEU A 189 -5.78 -13.42 9.28
N GLU A 190 -6.53 -13.72 10.35
CA GLU A 190 -6.92 -15.08 10.69
C GLU A 190 -7.95 -15.63 9.70
N LYS A 191 -9.00 -14.85 9.40
CA LYS A 191 -10.10 -15.29 8.54
C LYS A 191 -9.67 -15.59 7.11
N TYR A 192 -8.78 -14.77 6.55
CA TYR A 192 -8.39 -14.85 5.15
C TYR A 192 -7.00 -15.47 4.93
N LYS A 193 -6.41 -16.05 5.97
CA LYS A 193 -5.08 -16.67 5.93
C LYS A 193 -4.93 -17.68 4.80
N ASP A 194 -5.86 -18.61 4.69
CA ASP A 194 -5.78 -19.71 3.73
C ASP A 194 -5.95 -19.25 2.28
N ASP A 195 -6.61 -18.10 2.09
CA ASP A 195 -6.79 -17.49 0.76
C ASP A 195 -5.48 -16.88 0.22
N TYR A 196 -4.57 -16.44 1.11
CA TYR A 196 -3.39 -15.66 0.70
C TYR A 196 -2.05 -16.31 1.02
N VAL A 197 -1.94 -17.14 2.06
CA VAL A 197 -0.64 -17.66 2.55
C VAL A 197 0.16 -18.38 1.47
N ASN A 198 -0.50 -19.10 0.56
CA ASN A 198 0.17 -19.85 -0.51
C ASN A 198 0.75 -18.94 -1.61
N PHE A 199 0.29 -17.69 -1.70
CA PHE A 199 0.78 -16.69 -2.66
C PHE A 199 1.87 -15.79 -2.07
N ILE A 200 2.22 -15.96 -0.79
CA ILE A 200 3.33 -15.23 -0.16
C ILE A 200 4.63 -15.97 -0.42
N ASP A 201 5.67 -15.26 -0.86
CA ASP A 201 7.00 -15.86 -1.02
C ASP A 201 7.52 -16.36 0.33
N LYS A 202 7.81 -17.64 0.43
CA LYS A 202 8.29 -18.31 1.65
C LYS A 202 9.59 -17.69 2.18
N ASN A 203 10.44 -17.14 1.31
CA ASN A 203 11.68 -16.48 1.70
C ASN A 203 11.44 -15.08 2.32
N TYR A 204 10.30 -14.46 2.06
CA TYR A 204 9.92 -13.17 2.60
C TYR A 204 9.88 -13.17 4.14
N GLU A 205 9.32 -14.20 4.74
CA GLU A 205 9.30 -14.40 6.21
C GLU A 205 10.70 -14.70 6.79
N MET A 206 11.57 -15.41 6.06
CA MET A 206 12.93 -15.74 6.51
C MET A 206 13.87 -14.54 6.45
N ILE A 207 13.76 -13.68 5.45
CA ILE A 207 14.56 -12.44 5.32
C ILE A 207 14.30 -11.53 6.53
N LYS A 208 13.05 -11.42 6.99
CA LYS A 208 12.69 -10.58 8.14
C LYS A 208 13.16 -11.11 9.49
N ARG A 209 13.39 -12.41 9.65
CA ARG A 209 13.95 -13.00 10.89
C ARG A 209 15.43 -12.69 11.12
N LYS A 210 16.17 -12.29 10.06
CA LYS A 210 17.59 -11.94 10.14
C LYS A 210 17.86 -10.48 10.57
N TRP A 211 16.82 -9.66 10.70
CA TRP A 211 16.92 -8.24 11.05
C TRP A 211 16.29 -7.89 12.41
N LYS A 212 16.20 -8.89 13.30
CA LYS A 212 15.86 -8.70 14.73
C LYS A 212 17.11 -8.72 15.57
#